data_be0a97fe65c842ffcb4e4d7ca1ef9550
#
_entry.id   be0a97fe65c842ffcb4e4d7ca1ef9550
#
_cell.length_a   1.000
_cell.length_b   1.000
_cell.length_c   1.000
_cell.angle_alpha   90.00
_cell.angle_beta   90.00
_cell.angle_gamma   90.00
#
_symmetry.space_group_name_H-M   'P 1'
#
loop_
_entity.id
_entity.type
_entity.pdbx_description
1 polymer ?
#
loop_
_entity_poly.entity_id
_entity_poly.type
_entity_poly.pdbx_seq_one_letter_code
_entity_poly.pdbx_strand_id
1 'polypeptide(L)'
;MGAYPFFGVPISTLNDKVQQAELFFGEQVREIRNEIVQKENVKDKFKIIETWFLQMLDESKTAPQELVEVLSKLQNQPFSKHNELLKDYPKTQKHLIQQFKKYCGLTPKAMHRIFRFNKLLEIINHKKEIIWTDIVYETGYADQSHFIKDFRNFCGFNPSIYIKNGYNESTPNFFSLDKEG
;
A
#
# COMPACT_ATOMS: atom_id res chain seq x y z
N MET A 1 9.09 -2.31 -2.03
CA MET A 1 8.91 -1.81 -3.43
C MET A 1 9.23 -2.91 -4.42
N GLY A 2 8.52 -4.04 -4.29
CA GLY A 2 8.90 -5.28 -4.94
C GLY A 2 8.32 -5.55 -6.33
N ALA A 3 7.29 -4.83 -6.77
CA ALA A 3 6.56 -5.23 -7.98
C ALA A 3 7.23 -4.78 -9.31
N TYR A 4 7.81 -3.60 -9.36
CA TYR A 4 8.41 -3.08 -10.61
C TYR A 4 9.52 -3.97 -11.20
N PRO A 5 10.44 -4.56 -10.42
CA PRO A 5 11.46 -5.48 -10.94
C PRO A 5 10.91 -6.71 -11.67
N PHE A 6 9.68 -7.12 -11.36
CA PHE A 6 9.02 -8.27 -11.97
C PHE A 6 8.17 -7.89 -13.17
N PHE A 7 7.38 -6.81 -13.05
CA PHE A 7 6.46 -6.42 -14.12
C PHE A 7 7.12 -5.60 -15.23
N GLY A 8 8.21 -4.92 -14.96
CA GLY A 8 8.92 -4.10 -15.94
C GLY A 8 8.18 -2.84 -16.40
N VAL A 9 6.96 -2.61 -15.93
CA VAL A 9 6.13 -1.44 -16.24
C VAL A 9 5.87 -0.62 -14.98
N PRO A 10 5.70 0.72 -15.06
CA PRO A 10 5.38 1.54 -13.91
C PRO A 10 4.13 1.01 -13.18
N ILE A 11 4.23 0.77 -11.87
CA ILE A 11 3.14 0.16 -11.09
C ILE A 11 1.85 1.00 -11.13
N SER A 12 1.97 2.32 -11.28
CA SER A 12 0.80 3.21 -11.46
C SER A 12 -0.03 2.90 -12.71
N THR A 13 0.49 2.19 -13.69
CA THR A 13 -0.28 1.79 -14.87
C THR A 13 -1.20 0.61 -14.60
N LEU A 14 -1.01 -0.07 -13.47
CA LEU A 14 -1.76 -1.25 -13.03
C LEU A 14 -2.83 -0.92 -11.99
N ASN A 15 -2.85 0.31 -11.47
CA ASN A 15 -3.82 0.72 -10.47
C ASN A 15 -5.25 0.57 -10.99
N ASP A 16 -6.13 0.03 -10.14
CA ASP A 16 -7.57 -0.13 -10.39
C ASP A 16 -7.90 -0.90 -11.69
N LYS A 17 -7.00 -1.82 -12.08
CA LYS A 17 -7.17 -2.63 -13.29
C LYS A 17 -6.97 -4.11 -12.98
N VAL A 18 -7.85 -4.94 -13.53
CA VAL A 18 -7.63 -6.37 -13.64
C VAL A 18 -6.99 -6.65 -15.00
N GLN A 19 -5.83 -7.27 -15.00
CA GLN A 19 -5.09 -7.60 -16.22
C GLN A 19 -4.78 -9.09 -16.26
N GLN A 20 -4.69 -9.65 -17.45
CA GLN A 20 -4.24 -11.03 -17.62
C GLN A 20 -2.74 -11.12 -17.31
N ALA A 21 -2.35 -12.09 -16.49
CA ALA A 21 -0.95 -12.27 -16.10
C ALA A 21 -0.03 -12.56 -17.28
N GLU A 22 -0.56 -13.17 -18.32
CA GLU A 22 0.14 -13.48 -19.57
C GLU A 22 0.67 -12.22 -20.29
N LEU A 23 0.05 -11.06 -20.08
CA LEU A 23 0.54 -9.79 -20.65
C LEU A 23 1.91 -9.38 -20.09
N PHE A 24 2.25 -9.83 -18.90
CA PHE A 24 3.49 -9.49 -18.20
C PHE A 24 4.49 -10.64 -18.22
N PHE A 25 4.02 -11.87 -18.14
CA PHE A 25 4.84 -13.06 -17.91
C PHE A 25 4.79 -14.07 -19.08
N GLY A 26 4.01 -13.78 -20.13
CA GLY A 26 3.86 -14.67 -21.27
C GLY A 26 3.22 -16.02 -20.90
N GLU A 27 3.48 -17.03 -21.71
CA GLU A 27 2.93 -18.39 -21.51
C GLU A 27 3.49 -19.09 -20.26
N GLN A 28 4.63 -18.66 -19.73
CA GLN A 28 5.23 -19.24 -18.52
C GLN A 28 4.27 -19.23 -17.31
N VAL A 29 3.38 -18.23 -17.21
CA VAL A 29 2.41 -18.18 -16.12
C VAL A 29 1.43 -19.38 -16.16
N ARG A 30 1.11 -19.90 -17.34
CA ARG A 30 0.26 -21.08 -17.49
C ARG A 30 0.99 -22.37 -17.10
N GLU A 31 2.27 -22.46 -17.46
CA GLU A 31 3.12 -23.59 -17.09
C GLU A 31 3.26 -23.68 -15.57
N ILE A 32 3.61 -22.57 -14.92
CA ILE A 32 3.71 -22.49 -13.46
C ILE A 32 2.37 -22.80 -12.77
N ARG A 33 1.26 -22.27 -13.29
CA ARG A 33 -0.07 -22.59 -12.77
C ARG A 33 -0.35 -24.10 -12.82
N ASN A 34 -0.06 -24.74 -13.95
CA ASN A 34 -0.28 -26.18 -14.10
C ASN A 34 0.59 -26.98 -13.13
N GLU A 35 1.85 -26.58 -12.95
CA GLU A 35 2.75 -27.21 -11.99
C GLU A 35 2.26 -27.07 -10.55
N ILE A 36 1.79 -25.88 -10.15
CA ILE A 36 1.23 -25.61 -8.81
C ILE A 36 -0.01 -26.45 -8.53
N VAL A 37 -0.90 -26.57 -9.51
CA VAL A 37 -2.16 -27.33 -9.35
C VAL A 37 -1.90 -28.83 -9.13
N GLN A 38 -0.83 -29.37 -9.73
CA GLN A 38 -0.45 -30.79 -9.56
C GLN A 38 0.16 -31.10 -8.19
N LYS A 39 0.54 -30.10 -7.40
CA LYS A 39 1.09 -30.33 -6.05
C LYS A 39 -0.03 -30.39 -5.02
N GLU A 40 0.03 -31.35 -4.13
CA GLU A 40 -0.88 -31.44 -3.00
C GLU A 40 -0.39 -30.59 -1.83
N ASN A 41 0.91 -30.62 -1.57
CA ASN A 41 1.53 -29.93 -0.44
C ASN A 41 1.66 -28.43 -0.70
N VAL A 42 1.14 -27.62 0.23
CA VAL A 42 1.18 -26.16 0.18
C VAL A 42 2.63 -25.61 0.14
N LYS A 43 3.57 -26.24 0.88
CA LYS A 43 4.98 -25.81 0.88
C LYS A 43 5.62 -25.97 -0.51
N ASP A 44 5.29 -27.04 -1.23
CA ASP A 44 5.81 -27.27 -2.59
C ASP A 44 5.23 -26.24 -3.57
N LYS A 45 3.96 -25.87 -3.42
CA LYS A 45 3.33 -24.78 -4.19
C LYS A 45 4.07 -23.45 -3.99
N PHE A 46 4.34 -23.09 -2.73
CA PHE A 46 5.09 -21.87 -2.43
C PHE A 46 6.52 -21.91 -2.99
N LYS A 47 7.21 -23.04 -2.89
CA LYS A 47 8.57 -23.19 -3.41
C LYS A 47 8.64 -22.98 -4.93
N ILE A 48 7.67 -23.49 -5.68
CA ILE A 48 7.58 -23.27 -7.13
C ILE A 48 7.40 -21.78 -7.44
N ILE A 49 6.44 -21.13 -6.76
CA ILE A 49 6.16 -19.70 -6.93
C ILE A 49 7.40 -18.86 -6.61
N GLU A 50 8.05 -19.15 -5.50
CA GLU A 50 9.23 -18.43 -5.03
C GLU A 50 10.39 -18.55 -6.02
N THR A 51 10.65 -19.79 -6.48
CA THR A 51 11.69 -20.06 -7.49
C THR A 51 11.42 -19.29 -8.78
N TRP A 52 10.17 -19.31 -9.25
CA TRP A 52 9.78 -18.61 -10.46
C TRP A 52 9.94 -17.08 -10.31
N PHE A 53 9.51 -16.51 -9.20
CA PHE A 53 9.71 -15.07 -8.95
C PHE A 53 11.19 -14.70 -8.88
N LEU A 54 12.03 -15.52 -8.26
CA LEU A 54 13.47 -15.28 -8.22
C LEU A 54 14.11 -15.28 -9.63
N GLN A 55 13.65 -16.15 -10.52
CA GLN A 55 14.10 -16.18 -11.91
C GLN A 55 13.64 -14.96 -12.72
N MET A 56 12.46 -14.41 -12.39
CA MET A 56 11.90 -13.24 -13.07
C MET A 56 12.44 -11.91 -12.54
N LEU A 57 13.17 -11.93 -11.43
CA LEU A 57 13.69 -10.73 -10.78
C LEU A 57 14.75 -10.06 -11.66
N ASP A 58 14.45 -8.85 -12.12
CA ASP A 58 15.41 -7.97 -12.78
C ASP A 58 16.02 -7.02 -11.74
N GLU A 59 17.18 -7.39 -11.22
CA GLU A 59 17.90 -6.61 -10.21
C GLU A 59 18.25 -5.19 -10.67
N SER A 60 18.42 -4.96 -11.98
CA SER A 60 18.69 -3.63 -12.53
C SER A 60 17.51 -2.67 -12.38
N LYS A 61 16.32 -3.20 -12.12
CA LYS A 61 15.08 -2.46 -11.91
C LYS A 61 14.73 -2.27 -10.43
N THR A 62 15.64 -2.55 -9.52
CA THR A 62 15.41 -2.31 -8.09
C THR A 62 15.26 -0.81 -7.78
N ALA A 63 14.56 -0.50 -6.70
CA ALA A 63 14.33 0.89 -6.33
C ALA A 63 15.63 1.55 -5.84
N PRO A 64 15.90 2.80 -6.25
CA PRO A 64 17.02 3.57 -5.72
C PRO A 64 16.95 3.72 -4.20
N GLN A 65 18.11 3.69 -3.54
CA GLN A 65 18.22 3.75 -2.08
C GLN A 65 17.54 5.01 -1.51
N GLU A 66 17.67 6.14 -2.16
CA GLU A 66 17.06 7.41 -1.72
C GLU A 66 15.52 7.33 -1.72
N LEU A 67 14.94 6.52 -2.62
CA LEU A 67 13.50 6.29 -2.66
C LEU A 67 13.05 5.39 -1.50
N VAL A 68 13.84 4.37 -1.19
CA VAL A 68 13.61 3.46 -0.05
C VAL A 68 13.63 4.24 1.26
N GLU A 69 14.59 5.15 1.42
CA GLU A 69 14.71 6.00 2.61
C GLU A 69 13.51 6.93 2.79
N VAL A 70 13.04 7.57 1.70
CA VAL A 70 11.83 8.40 1.75
C VAL A 70 10.62 7.56 2.15
N LEU A 71 10.44 6.36 1.57
CA LEU A 71 9.34 5.48 1.91
C LEU A 71 9.39 5.07 3.39
N SER A 72 10.57 4.72 3.89
CA SER A 72 10.79 4.38 5.29
C SER A 72 10.45 5.55 6.23
N LYS A 73 10.86 6.78 5.89
CA LYS A 73 10.48 7.98 6.66
C LYS A 73 8.96 8.17 6.70
N LEU A 74 8.28 8.04 5.55
CA LEU A 74 6.81 8.17 5.46
C LEU A 74 6.10 7.12 6.31
N GLN A 75 6.61 5.88 6.33
CA GLN A 75 6.04 4.76 7.09
C GLN A 75 6.26 4.89 8.59
N ASN A 76 7.48 5.24 9.00
CA ASN A 76 7.88 5.29 10.40
C ASN A 76 7.44 6.57 11.12
N GLN A 77 7.13 7.64 10.36
CA GLN A 77 6.72 8.95 10.89
C GLN A 77 5.40 9.41 10.25
N PRO A 78 4.32 8.61 10.32
CA PRO A 78 3.09 8.86 9.57
C PRO A 78 2.35 10.13 9.98
N PHE A 79 2.60 10.64 11.19
CA PHE A 79 1.95 11.87 11.71
C PHE A 79 2.80 13.14 11.53
N SER A 80 4.02 13.01 11.04
CA SER A 80 4.88 14.16 10.74
C SER A 80 4.38 14.94 9.52
N LYS A 81 4.82 16.19 9.41
CA LYS A 81 4.49 17.01 8.23
C LYS A 81 5.15 16.45 6.97
N HIS A 82 4.34 16.23 5.94
CA HIS A 82 4.77 15.60 4.69
C HIS A 82 6.02 16.26 4.08
N ASN A 83 6.05 17.59 4.02
CA ASN A 83 7.16 18.33 3.42
C ASN A 83 8.46 18.18 4.20
N GLU A 84 8.40 18.02 5.53
CA GLU A 84 9.59 17.79 6.36
C GLU A 84 10.22 16.42 6.08
N LEU A 85 9.41 15.40 5.82
CA LEU A 85 9.89 14.05 5.50
C LEU A 85 10.58 13.98 4.14
N LEU A 86 10.25 14.88 3.23
CA LEU A 86 10.76 14.89 1.86
C LEU A 86 11.93 15.86 1.63
N LYS A 87 12.25 16.72 2.61
CA LYS A 87 13.21 17.82 2.44
C LYS A 87 14.61 17.39 2.02
N ASP A 88 15.03 16.19 2.47
CA ASP A 88 16.38 15.68 2.22
C ASP A 88 16.48 14.89 0.91
N TYR A 89 15.40 14.78 0.13
CA TYR A 89 15.45 14.08 -1.15
C TYR A 89 16.32 14.85 -2.15
N PRO A 90 17.36 14.24 -2.75
CA PRO A 90 18.41 14.96 -3.46
C PRO A 90 18.01 15.50 -4.84
N LYS A 91 16.78 15.20 -5.29
CA LYS A 91 16.27 15.59 -6.61
C LYS A 91 14.97 16.37 -6.48
N THR A 92 14.39 16.78 -7.63
CA THR A 92 13.16 17.58 -7.63
C THR A 92 11.95 16.80 -7.13
N GLN A 93 10.95 17.51 -6.61
CA GLN A 93 9.67 16.92 -6.20
C GLN A 93 8.97 16.20 -7.36
N LYS A 94 9.07 16.74 -8.59
CA LYS A 94 8.52 16.09 -9.80
C LYS A 94 9.17 14.73 -10.03
N HIS A 95 10.49 14.64 -9.89
CA HIS A 95 11.23 13.38 -10.01
C HIS A 95 10.79 12.37 -8.93
N LEU A 96 10.66 12.81 -7.67
CA LEU A 96 10.18 11.95 -6.58
C LEU A 96 8.80 11.37 -6.88
N ILE A 97 7.85 12.20 -7.33
CA ILE A 97 6.50 11.75 -7.71
C ILE A 97 6.56 10.71 -8.82
N GLN A 98 7.40 10.91 -9.85
CA GLN A 98 7.57 9.94 -10.93
C GLN A 98 8.14 8.61 -10.42
N GLN A 99 9.14 8.64 -9.55
CA GLN A 99 9.72 7.44 -8.94
C GLN A 99 8.70 6.70 -8.07
N PHE A 100 7.95 7.41 -7.23
CA PHE A 100 6.90 6.80 -6.44
C PHE A 100 5.82 6.13 -7.30
N LYS A 101 5.37 6.78 -8.37
CA LYS A 101 4.43 6.19 -9.32
C LYS A 101 5.00 4.95 -10.01
N LYS A 102 6.29 4.98 -10.36
CA LYS A 102 6.97 3.85 -11.00
C LYS A 102 7.08 2.64 -10.08
N TYR A 103 7.55 2.81 -8.84
CA TYR A 103 7.88 1.72 -7.92
C TYR A 103 6.76 1.34 -6.95
N CYS A 104 5.92 2.29 -6.56
CA CYS A 104 4.87 2.11 -5.56
C CYS A 104 3.44 2.21 -6.15
N GLY A 105 3.30 2.70 -7.38
CA GLY A 105 2.00 2.93 -8.01
C GLY A 105 1.31 4.22 -7.59
N LEU A 106 1.69 4.83 -6.49
CA LEU A 106 1.03 5.99 -5.89
C LEU A 106 1.98 7.20 -5.82
N THR A 107 1.44 8.37 -5.47
CA THR A 107 2.28 9.53 -5.13
C THR A 107 2.79 9.43 -3.70
N PRO A 108 3.91 10.12 -3.33
CA PRO A 108 4.37 10.18 -1.94
C PRO A 108 3.29 10.65 -0.96
N LYS A 109 2.48 11.63 -1.37
CA LYS A 109 1.37 12.17 -0.56
C LYS A 109 0.27 11.13 -0.33
N ALA A 110 -0.11 10.39 -1.37
CA ALA A 110 -1.12 9.32 -1.25
C ALA A 110 -0.61 8.20 -0.33
N MET A 111 0.64 7.77 -0.52
CA MET A 111 1.27 6.74 0.31
C MET A 111 1.35 7.17 1.79
N HIS A 112 1.75 8.43 2.05
CA HIS A 112 1.80 8.97 3.42
C HIS A 112 0.42 8.98 4.09
N ARG A 113 -0.65 9.34 3.35
CA ARG A 113 -2.03 9.27 3.87
C ARG A 113 -2.44 7.85 4.23
N ILE A 114 -2.05 6.86 3.43
CA ILE A 114 -2.31 5.43 3.73
C ILE A 114 -1.59 5.02 5.02
N PHE A 115 -0.30 5.33 5.17
CA PHE A 115 0.44 5.00 6.39
C PHE A 115 -0.13 5.70 7.63
N ARG A 116 -0.53 6.97 7.51
CA ARG A 116 -1.22 7.70 8.58
C ARG A 116 -2.52 6.99 8.96
N PHE A 117 -3.32 6.61 7.98
CA PHE A 117 -4.60 5.94 8.22
C PHE A 117 -4.41 4.57 8.87
N ASN A 118 -3.47 3.76 8.39
CA ASN A 118 -3.18 2.46 9.00
C ASN A 118 -2.74 2.61 10.46
N LYS A 119 -1.83 3.56 10.75
CA LYS A 119 -1.39 3.82 12.12
C LYS A 119 -2.51 4.35 13.02
N LEU A 120 -3.41 5.15 12.46
CA LEU A 120 -4.64 5.58 13.14
C LEU A 120 -5.53 4.40 13.52
N LEU A 121 -5.75 3.42 12.62
CA LEU A 121 -6.54 2.24 12.92
C LEU A 121 -5.90 1.39 14.02
N GLU A 122 -4.58 1.23 14.02
CA GLU A 122 -3.86 0.55 15.12
C GLU A 122 -4.14 1.24 16.46
N ILE A 123 -4.05 2.58 16.53
CA ILE A 123 -4.32 3.34 17.75
C ILE A 123 -5.77 3.13 18.22
N ILE A 124 -6.74 3.20 17.31
CA ILE A 124 -8.16 3.01 17.62
C ILE A 124 -8.42 1.60 18.14
N ASN A 125 -7.87 0.57 17.52
CA ASN A 125 -8.09 -0.82 17.88
C ASN A 125 -7.54 -1.19 19.27
N HIS A 126 -6.52 -0.48 19.74
CA HIS A 126 -5.91 -0.70 21.05
C HIS A 126 -6.53 0.15 22.21
N LYS A 127 -7.36 1.15 21.89
CA LYS A 127 -8.00 2.01 22.90
C LYS A 127 -9.32 1.40 23.37
N LYS A 128 -9.52 1.29 24.70
CA LYS A 128 -10.78 0.86 25.32
C LYS A 128 -11.88 1.91 25.17
N GLU A 129 -11.51 3.18 25.27
CA GLU A 129 -12.39 4.32 25.06
C GLU A 129 -11.78 5.27 24.04
N ILE A 130 -12.60 5.77 23.14
CA ILE A 130 -12.16 6.62 22.03
C ILE A 130 -12.73 8.02 22.22
N ILE A 131 -11.84 8.97 22.49
CA ILE A 131 -12.12 10.40 22.49
C ILE A 131 -11.59 10.95 21.16
N TRP A 132 -12.50 11.28 20.25
CA TRP A 132 -12.13 11.67 18.87
C TRP A 132 -11.28 12.93 18.79
N THR A 133 -11.46 13.88 19.69
CA THR A 133 -10.62 15.09 19.75
C THR A 133 -9.16 14.76 20.04
N ASP A 134 -8.92 13.80 20.94
CA ASP A 134 -7.57 13.37 21.28
C ASP A 134 -6.92 12.64 20.09
N ILE A 135 -7.67 11.76 19.42
CA ILE A 135 -7.23 11.08 18.21
C ILE A 135 -6.83 12.06 17.11
N VAL A 136 -7.66 13.08 16.86
CA VAL A 136 -7.36 14.11 15.85
C VAL A 136 -6.06 14.83 16.19
N TYR A 137 -5.87 15.19 17.46
CA TYR A 137 -4.66 15.86 17.93
C TYR A 137 -3.42 14.97 17.81
N GLU A 138 -3.48 13.73 18.33
CA GLU A 138 -2.38 12.76 18.32
C GLU A 138 -1.94 12.40 16.89
N THR A 139 -2.85 12.37 15.93
CA THR A 139 -2.59 11.92 14.55
C THR A 139 -2.29 13.07 13.58
N GLY A 140 -2.16 14.30 14.09
CA GLY A 140 -1.71 15.48 13.33
C GLY A 140 -2.67 15.91 12.23
N TYR A 141 -3.97 15.66 12.37
CA TYR A 141 -4.98 16.28 11.51
C TYR A 141 -5.19 17.74 11.91
N ALA A 142 -5.47 18.59 10.92
CA ALA A 142 -5.68 20.02 11.16
C ALA A 142 -6.93 20.29 11.99
N ASP A 143 -7.99 19.50 11.77
CA ASP A 143 -9.27 19.57 12.45
C ASP A 143 -10.05 18.26 12.31
N GLN A 144 -11.16 18.16 13.06
CA GLN A 144 -12.03 16.99 13.06
C GLN A 144 -12.73 16.76 11.70
N SER A 145 -13.04 17.82 10.95
CA SER A 145 -13.70 17.70 9.66
C SER A 145 -12.78 17.06 8.62
N HIS A 146 -11.52 17.46 8.63
CA HIS A 146 -10.48 16.86 7.77
C HIS A 146 -10.25 15.38 8.14
N PHE A 147 -10.19 15.07 9.43
CA PHE A 147 -10.11 13.70 9.93
C PHE A 147 -11.29 12.84 9.45
N ILE A 148 -12.54 13.27 9.67
CA ILE A 148 -13.75 12.53 9.28
C ILE A 148 -13.78 12.32 7.76
N LYS A 149 -13.43 13.34 6.97
CA LYS A 149 -13.37 13.23 5.50
C LYS A 149 -12.35 12.19 5.04
N ASP A 150 -11.14 12.21 5.60
CA ASP A 150 -10.11 11.21 5.27
C ASP A 150 -10.54 9.81 5.71
N PHE A 151 -11.10 9.68 6.91
CA PHE A 151 -11.60 8.41 7.41
C PHE A 151 -12.66 7.80 6.49
N ARG A 152 -13.65 8.59 6.06
CA ARG A 152 -14.67 8.14 5.08
C ARG A 152 -14.08 7.77 3.73
N ASN A 153 -13.08 8.50 3.26
CA ASN A 153 -12.43 8.22 1.98
C ASN A 153 -11.72 6.87 1.99
N PHE A 154 -11.18 6.43 3.15
CA PHE A 154 -10.45 5.18 3.26
C PHE A 154 -11.33 3.98 3.57
N CYS A 155 -12.31 4.09 4.45
CA CYS A 155 -13.12 2.94 4.87
C CYS A 155 -14.61 3.02 4.48
N GLY A 156 -15.04 4.09 3.81
CA GLY A 156 -16.44 4.27 3.38
C GLY A 156 -17.41 4.70 4.48
N PHE A 157 -17.01 4.65 5.75
CA PHE A 157 -17.84 4.91 6.92
C PHE A 157 -17.34 6.09 7.74
N ASN A 158 -18.24 6.71 8.53
CA ASN A 158 -17.82 7.63 9.58
C ASN A 158 -17.11 6.87 10.72
N PRO A 159 -16.18 7.53 11.45
CA PRO A 159 -15.47 6.92 12.58
C PRO A 159 -16.38 6.26 13.62
N SER A 160 -17.48 6.91 13.98
CA SER A 160 -18.45 6.38 14.95
C SER A 160 -19.16 5.11 14.46
N ILE A 161 -19.46 5.01 13.16
CA ILE A 161 -20.07 3.82 12.55
C ILE A 161 -19.06 2.69 12.52
N TYR A 162 -17.80 2.99 12.21
CA TYR A 162 -16.71 2.01 12.20
C TYR A 162 -16.60 1.30 13.55
N ILE A 163 -16.56 2.06 14.64
CA ILE A 163 -16.49 1.51 16.01
C ILE A 163 -17.75 0.71 16.36
N LYS A 164 -18.95 1.26 16.07
CA LYS A 164 -20.22 0.62 16.38
C LYS A 164 -20.37 -0.75 15.70
N ASN A 165 -19.83 -0.92 14.51
CA ASN A 165 -19.88 -2.17 13.76
C ASN A 165 -18.83 -3.19 14.24
N GLY A 166 -17.95 -2.85 15.18
CA GLY A 166 -16.97 -3.77 15.74
C GLY A 166 -15.89 -4.20 14.76
N TYR A 167 -15.57 -3.37 13.78
CA TYR A 167 -14.42 -3.64 12.91
C TYR A 167 -13.15 -3.67 13.75
N ASN A 168 -12.48 -4.81 13.76
CA ASN A 168 -11.22 -5.05 14.47
C ASN A 168 -10.21 -5.72 13.53
N GLU A 169 -9.02 -6.05 14.03
CA GLU A 169 -7.96 -6.71 13.25
C GLU A 169 -8.37 -8.02 12.57
N SER A 170 -9.42 -8.69 13.07
CA SER A 170 -9.97 -9.92 12.50
C SER A 170 -10.91 -9.67 11.32
N THR A 171 -11.36 -8.44 11.11
CA THR A 171 -12.19 -8.09 9.96
C THR A 171 -11.27 -7.74 8.80
N PRO A 172 -11.28 -8.52 7.70
CA PRO A 172 -10.47 -8.16 6.54
C PRO A 172 -10.87 -6.76 6.09
N ASN A 173 -9.87 -5.88 5.93
CA ASN A 173 -10.03 -4.57 5.29
C ASN A 173 -10.31 -4.82 3.80
N PHE A 174 -11.49 -5.33 3.50
CA PHE A 174 -11.97 -5.41 2.14
C PHE A 174 -12.35 -3.99 1.70
N PHE A 175 -11.43 -3.36 0.99
CA PHE A 175 -11.84 -2.37 0.03
C PHE A 175 -12.68 -3.12 -1.00
N SER A 176 -14.01 -2.95 -0.96
CA SER A 176 -14.83 -3.40 -2.07
C SER A 176 -14.35 -2.65 -3.32
N LEU A 177 -13.75 -3.39 -4.24
CA LEU A 177 -13.38 -2.88 -5.57
C LEU A 177 -14.61 -2.54 -6.42
N ASP A 178 -15.80 -2.82 -5.90
CA ASP A 178 -17.08 -2.58 -6.53
C ASP A 178 -17.66 -1.22 -6.11
N LYS A 179 -17.02 -0.13 -6.54
CA LYS A 179 -17.74 1.10 -6.78
C LYS A 179 -17.95 1.21 -8.28
N GLU A 180 -18.99 0.54 -8.77
CA GLU A 180 -19.73 0.99 -9.94
C GLU A 180 -20.24 2.39 -9.66
N GLY A 181 -19.93 3.34 -10.53
CA GLY A 181 -20.40 4.70 -10.48
C GLY A 181 -19.60 5.60 -11.39
#